data_8a7668fedce743adff106987a5db7f02
#
_entry.id   8a7668fedce743adff106987a5db7f02
#
_cell.length_a   1.000
_cell.length_b   1.000
_cell.length_c   1.000
_cell.angle_alpha   90.00
_cell.angle_beta   90.00
_cell.angle_gamma   90.00
#
_symmetry.space_group_name_H-M   'P 1'
#
loop_
_entity.id
_entity.type
_entity.pdbx_description
1 polymer ?
#
loop_
_entity_poly.entity_id
_entity_poly.type
_entity_poly.pdbx_seq_one_letter_code
_entity_poly.pdbx_strand_id
1 'polypeptide(L)'
;VTPPRRMTLKDLARELGVSTATISNAFNRPDQLSPTLRERILSEATRLGYSGPDAKARSLRTGRSRIVAVVLAESLTYSLNDAVASEFLSGVAEVLDAHGHTLLLLPGRGHDSQPAGSANIADGFIVYGLMPNNQLLNRLPVQRPIVSVDFDVVDCPTVHIDDTEASYHIACHALKQQPKRPAIINLRLTKEACNGRVTPEHTLLPNTSTISRARLEGFHTALSEHGVDTQQVPLWNIEENTFEVCGPVLAELLDQPEHQRPDLLLCMSDRIALTALTLAEQRGIRVPEDLMITGFDGIAEGQYRAPQLTTVRQDSEGKGRVAAQMILGLLPAEQQLLKTELLLGDTCP
;
A
#
# COMPACT_ATOMS: atom_id res chain seq x y z
N VAL A 1 -1.78 -39.31 22.37
CA VAL A 1 -3.12 -38.90 22.80
C VAL A 1 -3.87 -38.48 21.55
N THR A 2 -4.88 -39.23 21.13
CA THR A 2 -5.74 -38.91 19.99
C THR A 2 -6.50 -37.62 20.32
N PRO A 3 -6.48 -36.59 19.49
CA PRO A 3 -7.20 -35.34 19.78
C PRO A 3 -8.73 -35.67 19.88
N PRO A 4 -9.45 -35.00 20.78
CA PRO A 4 -10.88 -35.25 20.94
C PRO A 4 -11.62 -34.99 19.63
N ARG A 5 -12.50 -35.89 19.24
CA ARG A 5 -13.29 -35.80 18.02
C ARG A 5 -14.11 -34.51 18.04
N ARG A 6 -13.82 -33.62 17.10
CA ARG A 6 -14.47 -32.32 16.99
C ARG A 6 -15.95 -32.50 16.69
N MET A 7 -16.83 -31.89 17.49
CA MET A 7 -18.29 -31.90 17.29
C MET A 7 -18.62 -31.38 15.88
N THR A 8 -19.42 -32.15 15.14
CA THR A 8 -19.86 -31.76 13.79
C THR A 8 -21.29 -31.20 13.81
N LEU A 9 -21.66 -30.48 12.74
CA LEU A 9 -23.02 -29.97 12.55
C LEU A 9 -24.07 -31.09 12.63
N LYS A 10 -23.76 -32.30 12.13
CA LYS A 10 -24.63 -33.48 12.21
C LYS A 10 -24.79 -34.01 13.65
N ASP A 11 -23.71 -33.99 14.40
CA ASP A 11 -23.73 -34.43 15.79
C ASP A 11 -24.58 -33.49 16.65
N LEU A 12 -24.41 -32.17 16.48
CA LEU A 12 -25.22 -31.16 17.17
C LEU A 12 -26.70 -31.23 16.79
N ALA A 13 -27.01 -31.45 15.52
CA ALA A 13 -28.38 -31.61 15.04
C ALA A 13 -29.08 -32.84 15.69
N ARG A 14 -28.35 -33.94 15.83
CA ARG A 14 -28.82 -35.17 16.49
C ARG A 14 -29.06 -34.94 17.99
N GLU A 15 -28.13 -34.28 18.67
CA GLU A 15 -28.20 -33.98 20.10
C GLU A 15 -29.41 -33.10 20.44
N LEU A 16 -29.69 -32.09 19.59
CA LEU A 16 -30.79 -31.15 19.81
C LEU A 16 -32.13 -31.59 19.22
N GLY A 17 -32.17 -32.72 18.51
CA GLY A 17 -33.40 -33.23 17.86
C GLY A 17 -33.94 -32.32 16.76
N VAL A 18 -33.06 -31.59 16.05
CA VAL A 18 -33.43 -30.67 14.96
C VAL A 18 -32.71 -31.04 13.67
N SER A 19 -33.16 -30.44 12.55
CA SER A 19 -32.48 -30.66 11.26
C SER A 19 -31.11 -29.95 11.19
N THR A 20 -30.19 -30.45 10.36
CA THR A 20 -28.93 -29.78 10.07
C THR A 20 -29.12 -28.39 9.44
N ALA A 21 -30.24 -28.21 8.69
CA ALA A 21 -30.64 -26.92 8.16
C ALA A 21 -31.01 -25.93 9.27
N THR A 22 -31.75 -26.41 10.30
CA THR A 22 -32.10 -25.59 11.46
C THR A 22 -30.88 -25.13 12.23
N ILE A 23 -29.89 -26.02 12.47
CA ILE A 23 -28.61 -25.62 13.07
C ILE A 23 -27.89 -24.58 12.20
N SER A 24 -27.78 -24.83 10.89
CA SER A 24 -27.13 -23.89 9.97
C SER A 24 -27.80 -22.51 9.96
N ASN A 25 -29.13 -22.47 10.00
CA ASN A 25 -29.90 -21.23 10.05
C ASN A 25 -29.69 -20.46 11.36
N ALA A 26 -29.55 -21.14 12.51
CA ALA A 26 -29.27 -20.48 13.78
C ALA A 26 -27.99 -19.62 13.76
N PHE A 27 -26.99 -20.04 13.01
CA PHE A 27 -25.72 -19.31 12.84
C PHE A 27 -25.73 -18.29 11.68
N ASN A 28 -26.40 -18.62 10.56
CA ASN A 28 -26.24 -17.86 9.30
C ASN A 28 -27.49 -17.07 8.88
N ARG A 29 -28.69 -17.42 9.36
CA ARG A 29 -29.97 -16.79 8.99
C ARG A 29 -30.89 -16.70 10.21
N PRO A 30 -30.59 -15.77 11.13
CA PRO A 30 -31.35 -15.66 12.38
C PRO A 30 -32.83 -15.33 12.16
N ASP A 31 -33.14 -14.69 11.05
CA ASP A 31 -34.50 -14.36 10.59
C ASP A 31 -35.38 -15.59 10.26
N GLN A 32 -34.77 -16.73 10.03
CA GLN A 32 -35.43 -17.99 9.67
C GLN A 32 -35.86 -18.82 10.87
N LEU A 33 -35.59 -18.37 12.09
CA LEU A 33 -35.86 -19.10 13.33
C LEU A 33 -36.52 -18.20 14.38
N SER A 34 -37.34 -18.83 15.28
CA SER A 34 -37.80 -18.08 16.45
C SER A 34 -36.62 -17.73 17.37
N PRO A 35 -36.63 -16.55 18.01
CA PRO A 35 -35.53 -16.10 18.89
C PRO A 35 -35.21 -17.17 19.96
N THR A 36 -36.22 -17.78 20.58
CA THR A 36 -36.07 -18.80 21.63
C THR A 36 -35.36 -20.06 21.12
N LEU A 37 -35.71 -20.54 19.92
CA LEU A 37 -35.07 -21.72 19.34
C LEU A 37 -33.61 -21.41 18.96
N ARG A 38 -33.36 -20.22 18.42
CA ARG A 38 -32.00 -19.78 18.08
C ARG A 38 -31.11 -19.71 19.32
N GLU A 39 -31.59 -19.09 20.40
CA GLU A 39 -30.83 -18.95 21.65
C GLU A 39 -30.52 -20.31 22.25
N ARG A 40 -31.50 -21.24 22.29
CA ARG A 40 -31.27 -22.60 22.70
C ARG A 40 -30.19 -23.31 21.90
N ILE A 41 -30.21 -23.19 20.58
CA ILE A 41 -29.22 -23.82 19.71
C ILE A 41 -27.82 -23.22 19.97
N LEU A 42 -27.67 -21.89 20.08
CA LEU A 42 -26.40 -21.25 20.30
C LEU A 42 -25.78 -21.54 21.66
N SER A 43 -26.63 -21.60 22.73
CA SER A 43 -26.17 -21.95 24.08
C SER A 43 -25.69 -23.40 24.14
N GLU A 44 -26.45 -24.35 23.57
CA GLU A 44 -26.06 -25.77 23.54
C GLU A 44 -24.82 -26.00 22.64
N ALA A 45 -24.71 -25.29 21.52
CA ALA A 45 -23.52 -25.32 20.67
C ALA A 45 -22.26 -24.91 21.47
N THR A 46 -22.33 -23.80 22.21
CA THR A 46 -21.25 -23.35 23.09
C THR A 46 -20.94 -24.40 24.17
N ARG A 47 -21.92 -24.92 24.83
CA ARG A 47 -21.76 -25.96 25.87
C ARG A 47 -21.05 -27.22 25.35
N LEU A 48 -21.36 -27.62 24.11
CA LEU A 48 -20.81 -28.80 23.47
C LEU A 48 -19.51 -28.53 22.67
N GLY A 49 -18.97 -27.32 22.72
CA GLY A 49 -17.76 -26.96 22.03
C GLY A 49 -17.88 -26.86 20.49
N TYR A 50 -19.12 -26.66 20.00
CA TYR A 50 -19.36 -26.44 18.58
C TYR A 50 -19.37 -24.95 18.26
N SER A 51 -18.39 -24.49 17.47
CA SER A 51 -18.19 -23.07 17.12
C SER A 51 -18.90 -22.61 15.84
N GLY A 52 -19.85 -23.40 15.34
CA GLY A 52 -20.60 -23.08 14.12
C GLY A 52 -20.23 -23.96 12.92
N PRO A 53 -20.94 -23.79 11.79
CA PRO A 53 -20.63 -24.50 10.54
C PRO A 53 -19.22 -24.24 10.07
N ASP A 54 -18.49 -25.29 9.72
CA ASP A 54 -17.10 -25.19 9.22
C ASP A 54 -17.07 -24.32 7.96
N ALA A 55 -16.26 -23.27 8.03
CA ALA A 55 -16.06 -22.34 6.93
C ALA A 55 -15.54 -23.05 5.66
N LYS A 56 -14.70 -24.09 5.82
CA LYS A 56 -14.22 -24.92 4.71
C LYS A 56 -15.36 -25.72 4.07
N ALA A 57 -16.23 -26.33 4.89
CA ALA A 57 -17.37 -27.06 4.37
C ALA A 57 -18.39 -26.13 3.68
N ARG A 58 -18.52 -24.91 4.14
CA ARG A 58 -19.36 -23.88 3.50
C ARG A 58 -18.74 -23.45 2.16
N SER A 59 -17.47 -23.14 2.13
CA SER A 59 -16.73 -22.77 0.92
C SER A 59 -16.83 -23.86 -0.16
N LEU A 60 -16.64 -25.13 0.22
CA LEU A 60 -16.80 -26.26 -0.70
C LEU A 60 -18.21 -26.38 -1.28
N ARG A 61 -19.24 -26.05 -0.50
CA ARG A 61 -20.65 -26.14 -0.93
C ARG A 61 -21.08 -24.94 -1.78
N THR A 62 -20.59 -23.74 -1.47
CA THR A 62 -21.00 -22.49 -2.15
C THR A 62 -20.03 -22.09 -3.28
N GLY A 63 -18.86 -22.71 -3.34
CA GLY A 63 -17.77 -22.31 -4.22
C GLY A 63 -17.14 -20.96 -3.86
N ARG A 64 -17.53 -20.36 -2.71
CA ARG A 64 -17.06 -19.05 -2.25
C ARG A 64 -16.60 -19.11 -0.80
N SER A 65 -15.43 -18.55 -0.54
CA SER A 65 -14.83 -18.47 0.79
C SER A 65 -15.20 -17.19 1.55
N ARG A 66 -15.54 -16.14 0.81
CA ARG A 66 -15.61 -14.74 1.26
C ARG A 66 -14.29 -14.22 1.79
N ILE A 67 -13.19 -14.66 1.20
CA ILE A 67 -11.84 -14.18 1.51
C ILE A 67 -11.32 -13.45 0.29
N VAL A 68 -10.88 -12.21 0.47
CA VAL A 68 -10.13 -11.45 -0.52
C VAL A 68 -8.69 -11.34 -0.02
N ALA A 69 -7.74 -11.69 -0.87
CA ALA A 69 -6.33 -11.60 -0.55
C ALA A 69 -5.73 -10.30 -1.09
N VAL A 70 -4.99 -9.59 -0.25
CA VAL A 70 -4.08 -8.53 -0.67
C VAL A 70 -2.66 -9.07 -0.68
N VAL A 71 -2.05 -9.04 -1.85
CA VAL A 71 -0.65 -9.43 -2.07
C VAL A 71 0.19 -8.15 -2.04
N LEU A 72 1.07 -8.04 -1.06
CA LEU A 72 1.92 -6.88 -0.85
C LEU A 72 3.29 -7.11 -1.49
N ALA A 73 3.80 -6.15 -2.25
CA ALA A 73 5.11 -6.27 -2.92
C ALA A 73 6.26 -6.48 -1.92
N GLU A 74 6.15 -5.86 -0.75
CA GLU A 74 7.15 -5.89 0.31
C GLU A 74 6.80 -6.91 1.42
N SER A 75 7.61 -6.96 2.48
CA SER A 75 7.31 -7.77 3.66
C SER A 75 6.07 -7.23 4.39
N LEU A 76 5.36 -8.10 5.12
CA LEU A 76 4.21 -7.67 5.92
C LEU A 76 4.61 -6.64 6.98
N THR A 77 5.76 -6.81 7.63
CA THR A 77 6.25 -5.87 8.63
C THR A 77 6.48 -4.49 8.05
N TYR A 78 7.13 -4.41 6.88
CA TYR A 78 7.33 -3.14 6.19
C TYR A 78 5.98 -2.50 5.83
N SER A 79 5.10 -3.24 5.16
CA SER A 79 3.83 -2.70 4.67
C SER A 79 2.87 -2.25 5.78
N LEU A 80 2.90 -2.91 6.93
CA LEU A 80 2.07 -2.51 8.09
C LEU A 80 2.63 -1.27 8.82
N ASN A 81 3.92 -0.97 8.68
CA ASN A 81 4.56 0.22 9.24
C ASN A 81 4.65 1.38 8.23
N ASP A 82 4.35 1.14 6.98
CA ASP A 82 4.28 2.17 5.94
C ASP A 82 2.90 2.84 5.97
N ALA A 83 2.87 4.17 6.10
CA ALA A 83 1.61 4.92 6.25
C ALA A 83 0.71 4.76 5.01
N VAL A 84 1.31 4.82 3.81
CA VAL A 84 0.58 4.72 2.53
C VAL A 84 -0.06 3.34 2.36
N ALA A 85 0.72 2.29 2.64
CA ALA A 85 0.22 0.92 2.58
C ALA A 85 -0.84 0.64 3.66
N SER A 86 -0.68 1.20 4.86
CA SER A 86 -1.65 1.06 5.97
C SER A 86 -2.98 1.76 5.64
N GLU A 87 -2.94 2.98 5.10
CA GLU A 87 -4.14 3.69 4.63
C GLU A 87 -4.83 2.90 3.50
N PHE A 88 -4.08 2.39 2.53
CA PHE A 88 -4.61 1.54 1.48
C PHE A 88 -5.33 0.31 2.04
N LEU A 89 -4.69 -0.41 2.98
CA LEU A 89 -5.29 -1.59 3.63
C LEU A 89 -6.54 -1.22 4.44
N SER A 90 -6.56 -0.03 5.06
CA SER A 90 -7.74 0.50 5.75
C SER A 90 -8.92 0.67 4.79
N GLY A 91 -8.70 1.27 3.63
CA GLY A 91 -9.74 1.41 2.60
C GLY A 91 -10.25 0.06 2.05
N VAL A 92 -9.35 -0.93 1.88
CA VAL A 92 -9.74 -2.29 1.51
C VAL A 92 -10.61 -2.92 2.61
N ALA A 93 -10.17 -2.83 3.87
CA ALA A 93 -10.86 -3.43 5.01
C ALA A 93 -12.26 -2.84 5.20
N GLU A 94 -12.42 -1.51 5.06
CA GLU A 94 -13.72 -0.83 5.15
C GLU A 94 -14.76 -1.46 4.21
N VAL A 95 -14.41 -1.66 2.95
CA VAL A 95 -15.33 -2.25 1.96
C VAL A 95 -15.59 -3.73 2.24
N LEU A 96 -14.56 -4.49 2.60
CA LEU A 96 -14.70 -5.92 2.88
C LEU A 96 -15.55 -6.18 4.10
N ASP A 97 -15.37 -5.42 5.18
CA ASP A 97 -16.16 -5.52 6.42
C ASP A 97 -17.63 -5.20 6.17
N ALA A 98 -17.92 -4.11 5.42
CA ALA A 98 -19.28 -3.73 5.06
C ALA A 98 -20.03 -4.83 4.27
N HIS A 99 -19.28 -5.70 3.54
CA HIS A 99 -19.85 -6.79 2.72
C HIS A 99 -19.63 -8.18 3.30
N GLY A 100 -19.16 -8.28 4.57
CA GLY A 100 -18.97 -9.55 5.27
C GLY A 100 -17.91 -10.45 4.64
N HIS A 101 -16.84 -9.87 4.11
CA HIS A 101 -15.66 -10.54 3.60
C HIS A 101 -14.50 -10.46 4.59
N THR A 102 -13.55 -11.38 4.46
CA THR A 102 -12.34 -11.44 5.30
C THR A 102 -11.14 -11.00 4.47
N LEU A 103 -10.31 -10.14 5.01
CA LEU A 103 -9.03 -9.74 4.44
C LEU A 103 -7.94 -10.76 4.78
N LEU A 104 -7.22 -11.24 3.74
CA LEU A 104 -6.04 -12.08 3.88
C LEU A 104 -4.83 -11.33 3.35
N LEU A 105 -3.81 -11.12 4.16
CA LEU A 105 -2.56 -10.48 3.73
C LEU A 105 -1.54 -11.55 3.32
N LEU A 106 -0.96 -11.40 2.14
CA LEU A 106 0.06 -12.28 1.58
C LEU A 106 1.32 -11.47 1.27
N PRO A 107 2.51 -11.86 1.79
CA PRO A 107 3.75 -11.20 1.44
C PRO A 107 4.17 -11.54 0.01
N GLY A 108 4.66 -10.56 -0.74
CA GLY A 108 5.24 -10.73 -2.08
C GLY A 108 6.70 -11.16 -2.05
N ARG A 109 7.41 -10.80 -0.97
CA ARG A 109 8.80 -11.21 -0.71
C ARG A 109 8.84 -12.17 0.47
N GLY A 110 9.61 -13.24 0.33
CA GLY A 110 9.87 -14.21 1.43
C GLY A 110 10.52 -15.47 0.89
N HIS A 111 11.40 -16.06 1.70
CA HIS A 111 12.04 -17.34 1.41
C HIS A 111 10.99 -18.41 1.18
N ASP A 112 11.06 -19.13 0.05
CA ASP A 112 10.35 -20.39 -0.27
C ASP A 112 8.90 -20.54 0.21
N SER A 113 8.31 -19.48 0.71
CA SER A 113 6.98 -19.44 1.24
C SER A 113 6.00 -19.62 0.10
N GLN A 114 5.54 -20.83 -0.01
CA GLN A 114 4.45 -21.22 -0.89
C GLN A 114 3.18 -20.46 -0.48
N PRO A 115 2.78 -19.38 -1.18
CA PRO A 115 1.44 -18.85 -1.00
C PRO A 115 0.40 -19.85 -1.53
N ALA A 116 0.83 -20.88 -2.26
CA ALA A 116 -0.04 -21.79 -2.97
C ALA A 116 -1.17 -22.40 -2.13
N GLY A 117 -0.91 -22.72 -0.86
CA GLY A 117 -1.96 -23.25 0.01
C GLY A 117 -2.96 -22.19 0.49
N SER A 118 -2.45 -21.02 0.90
CA SER A 118 -3.27 -19.92 1.44
C SER A 118 -3.94 -19.12 0.34
N ALA A 119 -3.28 -18.92 -0.81
CA ALA A 119 -3.85 -18.24 -1.96
C ALA A 119 -5.07 -19.00 -2.53
N ASN A 120 -5.04 -20.33 -2.53
CA ASN A 120 -6.14 -21.15 -3.08
C ASN A 120 -7.49 -20.97 -2.36
N ILE A 121 -7.50 -20.39 -1.16
CA ILE A 121 -8.75 -20.15 -0.42
C ILE A 121 -9.38 -18.80 -0.74
N ALA A 122 -8.68 -17.88 -1.37
CA ALA A 122 -9.22 -16.57 -1.69
C ALA A 122 -10.14 -16.59 -2.91
N ASP A 123 -11.17 -15.76 -2.88
CA ASP A 123 -12.12 -15.61 -3.99
C ASP A 123 -11.64 -14.56 -5.03
N GLY A 124 -10.70 -13.70 -4.64
CA GLY A 124 -10.09 -12.69 -5.50
C GLY A 124 -8.82 -12.11 -4.88
N PHE A 125 -8.04 -11.40 -5.70
CA PHE A 125 -6.73 -10.87 -5.33
C PHE A 125 -6.62 -9.39 -5.66
N ILE A 126 -6.12 -8.62 -4.71
CA ILE A 126 -5.65 -7.26 -4.93
C ILE A 126 -4.14 -7.31 -4.82
N VAL A 127 -3.41 -6.87 -5.85
CA VAL A 127 -1.94 -6.86 -5.85
C VAL A 127 -1.48 -5.42 -5.72
N TYR A 128 -0.78 -5.11 -4.62
CA TYR A 128 -0.36 -3.78 -4.27
C TYR A 128 1.16 -3.61 -4.42
N GLY A 129 1.56 -2.70 -5.29
CA GLY A 129 2.94 -2.39 -5.61
C GLY A 129 3.59 -3.38 -6.59
N LEU A 130 4.73 -2.98 -7.15
CA LEU A 130 5.45 -3.74 -8.18
C LEU A 130 6.13 -4.98 -7.62
N MET A 131 5.78 -6.14 -8.14
CA MET A 131 6.44 -7.41 -7.82
C MET A 131 7.74 -7.59 -8.62
N PRO A 132 8.90 -7.86 -7.96
CA PRO A 132 10.19 -8.05 -8.63
C PRO A 132 10.17 -9.27 -9.51
N ASN A 133 9.72 -9.71 -10.32
CA ASN A 133 9.50 -10.88 -11.17
C ASN A 133 8.05 -11.34 -11.06
N ASN A 134 7.27 -11.21 -12.06
CA ASN A 134 5.86 -11.66 -12.17
C ASN A 134 5.58 -13.11 -11.72
N GLN A 135 6.54 -13.76 -11.06
CA GLN A 135 6.47 -15.14 -10.58
C GLN A 135 5.32 -15.38 -9.60
N LEU A 136 5.00 -14.39 -8.76
CA LEU A 136 3.89 -14.53 -7.84
C LEU A 136 2.55 -14.47 -8.56
N LEU A 137 2.40 -13.57 -9.53
CA LEU A 137 1.19 -13.46 -10.37
C LEU A 137 0.94 -14.78 -11.13
N ASN A 138 2.00 -15.40 -11.64
CA ASN A 138 1.93 -16.70 -12.33
C ASN A 138 1.53 -17.86 -11.40
N ARG A 139 1.60 -17.67 -10.08
CA ARG A 139 1.20 -18.67 -9.08
C ARG A 139 -0.21 -18.43 -8.53
N LEU A 140 -0.83 -17.29 -8.84
CA LEU A 140 -2.21 -17.03 -8.45
C LEU A 140 -3.16 -17.90 -9.31
N PRO A 141 -4.29 -18.36 -8.75
CA PRO A 141 -5.26 -19.14 -9.49
C PRO A 141 -5.84 -18.36 -10.67
N VAL A 142 -5.58 -18.81 -11.90
CA VAL A 142 -5.93 -18.15 -13.16
C VAL A 142 -7.43 -17.81 -13.32
N GLN A 143 -8.30 -18.49 -12.60
CA GLN A 143 -9.76 -18.30 -12.68
C GLN A 143 -10.33 -17.31 -11.67
N ARG A 144 -9.47 -16.66 -10.85
CA ARG A 144 -9.90 -15.71 -9.84
C ARG A 144 -9.69 -14.29 -10.32
N PRO A 145 -10.59 -13.34 -10.01
CA PRO A 145 -10.41 -11.94 -10.35
C PRO A 145 -9.17 -11.37 -9.66
N ILE A 146 -8.41 -10.56 -10.40
CA ILE A 146 -7.23 -9.85 -9.91
C ILE A 146 -7.41 -8.38 -10.24
N VAL A 147 -7.07 -7.51 -9.31
CA VAL A 147 -6.94 -6.05 -9.50
C VAL A 147 -5.53 -5.66 -9.09
N SER A 148 -4.81 -4.94 -9.95
CA SER A 148 -3.51 -4.36 -9.63
C SER A 148 -3.66 -2.93 -9.09
N VAL A 149 -2.74 -2.51 -8.23
CA VAL A 149 -2.71 -1.16 -7.68
C VAL A 149 -1.30 -0.61 -7.78
N ASP A 150 -1.17 0.58 -8.37
CA ASP A 150 0.08 1.31 -8.59
C ASP A 150 1.09 0.61 -9.52
N PHE A 151 0.65 -0.33 -10.34
CA PHE A 151 1.43 -0.90 -11.44
C PHE A 151 0.54 -1.57 -12.47
N ASP A 152 1.01 -1.64 -13.71
CA ASP A 152 0.27 -2.23 -14.80
C ASP A 152 0.57 -3.73 -14.95
N VAL A 153 -0.48 -4.52 -15.04
CA VAL A 153 -0.44 -5.93 -15.43
C VAL A 153 -1.26 -6.08 -16.70
N VAL A 154 -0.69 -6.73 -17.71
CA VAL A 154 -1.38 -6.96 -18.98
C VAL A 154 -2.71 -7.68 -18.72
N ASP A 155 -3.78 -7.17 -19.32
CA ASP A 155 -5.15 -7.67 -19.17
C ASP A 155 -5.71 -7.68 -17.73
N CYS A 156 -5.16 -6.85 -16.84
CA CYS A 156 -5.61 -6.73 -15.45
C CYS A 156 -6.20 -5.35 -15.18
N PRO A 157 -7.37 -5.25 -14.55
CA PRO A 157 -7.88 -3.97 -14.05
C PRO A 157 -6.88 -3.32 -13.09
N THR A 158 -6.66 -2.03 -13.21
CA THR A 158 -5.66 -1.30 -12.44
C THR A 158 -6.25 -0.06 -11.78
N VAL A 159 -5.85 0.17 -10.52
CA VAL A 159 -6.14 1.42 -9.80
C VAL A 159 -4.82 2.15 -9.57
N HIS A 160 -4.71 3.38 -10.04
CA HIS A 160 -3.48 4.16 -9.96
C HIS A 160 -3.76 5.67 -9.92
N ILE A 161 -2.70 6.47 -9.74
CA ILE A 161 -2.66 7.92 -9.93
C ILE A 161 -1.74 8.24 -11.10
N ASP A 162 -1.76 9.49 -11.58
CA ASP A 162 -0.75 9.99 -12.50
C ASP A 162 0.45 10.54 -11.69
N ASP A 163 1.41 9.64 -11.41
CA ASP A 163 2.62 9.98 -10.67
C ASP A 163 3.49 11.01 -11.42
N THR A 164 3.49 10.97 -12.76
CA THR A 164 4.26 11.92 -13.59
C THR A 164 3.68 13.32 -13.49
N GLU A 165 2.37 13.46 -13.73
CA GLU A 165 1.68 14.75 -13.65
C GLU A 165 1.76 15.33 -12.23
N ALA A 166 1.52 14.52 -11.21
CA ALA A 166 1.57 14.94 -9.82
C ALA A 166 2.96 15.45 -9.40
N SER A 167 4.02 14.74 -9.80
CA SER A 167 5.41 15.13 -9.54
C SER A 167 5.83 16.36 -10.32
N TYR A 168 5.36 16.50 -11.55
CA TYR A 168 5.55 17.70 -12.34
C TYR A 168 4.95 18.93 -11.64
N HIS A 169 3.73 18.86 -11.16
CA HIS A 169 3.06 19.98 -10.53
C HIS A 169 3.72 20.46 -9.23
N ILE A 170 4.13 19.54 -8.36
CA ILE A 170 4.82 19.93 -7.11
C ILE A 170 6.21 20.51 -7.40
N ALA A 171 6.93 19.97 -8.39
CA ALA A 171 8.22 20.53 -8.79
C ALA A 171 8.06 21.93 -9.41
N CYS A 172 7.09 22.14 -10.29
CA CYS A 172 6.76 23.46 -10.81
C CYS A 172 6.41 24.46 -9.70
N HIS A 173 5.69 24.01 -8.65
CA HIS A 173 5.42 24.88 -7.50
C HIS A 173 6.72 25.29 -6.81
N ALA A 174 7.57 24.33 -6.46
CA ALA A 174 8.84 24.59 -5.77
C ALA A 174 9.80 25.47 -6.60
N LEU A 175 9.85 25.26 -7.92
CA LEU A 175 10.74 26.01 -8.82
C LEU A 175 10.35 27.49 -9.02
N LYS A 176 9.12 27.90 -8.68
CA LYS A 176 8.74 29.32 -8.64
C LYS A 176 9.56 30.13 -7.65
N GLN A 177 10.11 29.50 -6.62
CA GLN A 177 10.99 30.11 -5.63
C GLN A 177 12.43 30.28 -6.13
N GLN A 178 12.74 29.86 -7.37
CA GLN A 178 14.04 29.98 -8.03
C GLN A 178 15.22 29.37 -7.23
N PRO A 179 15.12 28.11 -6.78
CA PRO A 179 16.23 27.45 -6.09
C PRO A 179 17.46 27.36 -7.00
N LYS A 180 18.64 27.48 -6.40
CA LYS A 180 19.92 27.44 -7.14
C LYS A 180 20.53 26.04 -7.19
N ARG A 181 20.23 25.21 -6.23
CA ARG A 181 20.82 23.88 -6.06
C ARG A 181 19.75 22.85 -5.70
N PRO A 182 18.83 22.55 -6.63
CA PRO A 182 17.85 21.48 -6.38
C PRO A 182 18.55 20.12 -6.31
N ALA A 183 18.02 19.22 -5.50
CA ALA A 183 18.38 17.81 -5.49
C ALA A 183 17.12 16.95 -5.46
N ILE A 184 17.19 15.74 -6.03
CA ILE A 184 16.09 14.78 -6.04
C ILE A 184 16.45 13.61 -5.13
N ILE A 185 15.54 13.28 -4.22
CA ILE A 185 15.67 12.13 -3.31
C ILE A 185 14.69 11.07 -3.75
N ASN A 186 15.22 10.01 -4.35
CA ASN A 186 14.45 8.95 -4.99
C ASN A 186 14.11 7.83 -4.02
N LEU A 187 12.95 7.24 -4.20
CA LEU A 187 12.70 5.85 -3.86
C LEU A 187 13.50 4.95 -4.80
N ARG A 188 13.70 3.68 -4.45
CA ARG A 188 14.50 2.72 -5.21
C ARG A 188 14.40 2.92 -6.73
N LEU A 189 15.51 3.31 -7.34
CA LEU A 189 15.61 3.67 -8.75
C LEU A 189 16.71 2.91 -9.49
N THR A 190 17.64 2.27 -8.76
CA THR A 190 18.80 1.58 -9.32
C THR A 190 18.60 0.06 -9.30
N LYS A 191 19.21 -0.64 -10.26
CA LYS A 191 19.22 -2.11 -10.30
C LYS A 191 20.05 -2.68 -9.17
N GLU A 192 21.22 -2.07 -8.96
CA GLU A 192 22.14 -2.38 -7.87
C GLU A 192 21.59 -1.78 -6.57
N ALA A 193 21.74 -2.48 -5.46
CA ALA A 193 21.41 -1.92 -4.15
C ALA A 193 22.30 -0.71 -3.86
N CYS A 194 21.71 0.44 -3.70
CA CYS A 194 22.42 1.70 -3.46
C CYS A 194 21.64 2.57 -2.48
N ASN A 195 22.29 2.97 -1.40
CA ASN A 195 21.81 4.02 -0.51
C ASN A 195 22.80 5.18 -0.57
N GLY A 196 22.38 6.34 -1.06
CA GLY A 196 23.24 7.50 -1.22
C GLY A 196 23.18 8.11 -2.63
N ARG A 197 24.22 8.86 -2.97
CA ARG A 197 24.30 9.58 -4.24
C ARG A 197 24.41 8.61 -5.43
N VAL A 198 23.51 8.79 -6.41
CA VAL A 198 23.56 8.04 -7.68
C VAL A 198 24.69 8.59 -8.53
N THR A 199 25.56 7.71 -9.01
CA THR A 199 26.69 8.02 -9.91
C THR A 199 26.45 7.39 -11.29
N PRO A 200 27.22 7.80 -12.33
CA PRO A 200 27.11 7.21 -13.68
C PRO A 200 27.36 5.69 -13.73
N GLU A 201 27.95 5.11 -12.68
CA GLU A 201 28.20 3.66 -12.59
C GLU A 201 26.93 2.88 -12.24
N HIS A 202 25.92 3.54 -11.63
CA HIS A 202 24.66 2.91 -11.28
C HIS A 202 23.74 2.80 -12.50
N THR A 203 23.18 1.62 -12.70
CA THR A 203 22.19 1.38 -13.75
C THR A 203 20.79 1.70 -13.24
N LEU A 204 20.14 2.67 -13.85
CA LEU A 204 18.75 2.97 -13.49
C LEU A 204 17.82 1.81 -13.93
N LEU A 205 16.78 1.57 -13.14
CA LEU A 205 15.69 0.67 -13.50
C LEU A 205 15.04 1.13 -14.82
N PRO A 206 14.58 0.24 -15.69
CA PRO A 206 13.96 0.61 -16.96
C PRO A 206 12.70 1.46 -16.75
N ASN A 207 12.36 2.28 -17.74
CA ASN A 207 11.20 3.20 -17.68
C ASN A 207 9.84 2.51 -17.54
N THR A 208 9.79 1.22 -17.79
CA THR A 208 8.55 0.46 -17.70
C THR A 208 8.15 0.26 -16.25
N SER A 209 7.16 1.04 -15.82
CA SER A 209 6.25 0.74 -14.72
C SER A 209 6.79 0.80 -13.27
N THR A 210 7.69 1.71 -12.93
CA THR A 210 7.93 1.98 -11.51
C THR A 210 7.46 3.39 -11.16
N ILE A 211 6.76 3.53 -10.04
CA ILE A 211 6.38 4.83 -9.44
C ILE A 211 7.59 5.79 -9.42
N SER A 212 8.76 5.29 -8.98
CA SER A 212 9.98 6.08 -8.91
C SER A 212 10.40 6.66 -10.28
N ARG A 213 10.22 5.92 -11.36
CA ARG A 213 10.53 6.42 -12.73
C ARG A 213 9.54 7.46 -13.20
N ALA A 214 8.26 7.24 -12.95
CA ALA A 214 7.21 8.21 -13.29
C ALA A 214 7.41 9.53 -12.53
N ARG A 215 7.68 9.46 -11.22
CA ARG A 215 7.97 10.65 -10.40
C ARG A 215 9.24 11.37 -10.85
N LEU A 216 10.30 10.63 -11.19
CA LEU A 216 11.53 11.22 -11.72
C LEU A 216 11.29 11.94 -13.05
N GLU A 217 10.50 11.37 -13.94
CA GLU A 217 10.13 11.97 -15.22
C GLU A 217 9.40 13.30 -15.02
N GLY A 218 8.42 13.34 -14.11
CA GLY A 218 7.72 14.57 -13.75
C GLY A 218 8.66 15.65 -13.22
N PHE A 219 9.56 15.30 -12.28
CA PHE A 219 10.56 16.23 -11.75
C PHE A 219 11.50 16.74 -12.85
N HIS A 220 12.01 15.86 -13.71
CA HIS A 220 12.91 16.25 -14.81
C HIS A 220 12.23 17.16 -15.82
N THR A 221 10.96 16.90 -16.16
CA THR A 221 10.19 17.74 -17.06
C THR A 221 10.07 19.16 -16.49
N ALA A 222 9.64 19.28 -15.22
CA ALA A 222 9.52 20.57 -14.55
C ALA A 222 10.86 21.33 -14.48
N LEU A 223 11.95 20.67 -14.10
CA LEU A 223 13.29 21.24 -14.03
C LEU A 223 13.74 21.76 -15.41
N SER A 224 13.59 20.96 -16.46
CA SER A 224 13.94 21.35 -17.83
C SER A 224 13.17 22.57 -18.32
N GLU A 225 11.86 22.63 -18.07
CA GLU A 225 11.02 23.77 -18.46
C GLU A 225 11.38 25.06 -17.72
N HIS A 226 11.96 24.94 -16.51
CA HIS A 226 12.48 26.08 -15.74
C HIS A 226 13.97 26.38 -16.03
N GLY A 227 14.53 25.75 -17.08
CA GLY A 227 15.91 26.05 -17.54
C GLY A 227 17.01 25.40 -16.69
N VAL A 228 16.68 24.42 -15.85
CA VAL A 228 17.65 23.68 -15.04
C VAL A 228 18.17 22.48 -15.83
N ASP A 229 19.48 22.35 -15.96
CA ASP A 229 20.12 21.17 -16.59
C ASP A 229 19.96 19.95 -15.66
N THR A 230 19.07 19.05 -16.03
CA THR A 230 18.74 17.87 -15.21
C THR A 230 19.92 16.91 -15.02
N GLN A 231 20.95 16.95 -15.88
CA GLN A 231 22.16 16.14 -15.72
C GLN A 231 23.05 16.64 -14.57
N GLN A 232 22.90 17.90 -14.17
CA GLN A 232 23.62 18.49 -13.04
C GLN A 232 22.88 18.39 -11.73
N VAL A 233 21.59 18.01 -11.75
CA VAL A 233 20.79 17.82 -10.53
C VAL A 233 21.19 16.50 -9.87
N PRO A 234 21.73 16.53 -8.64
CA PRO A 234 22.13 15.31 -7.96
C PRO A 234 20.91 14.46 -7.61
N LEU A 235 21.02 13.16 -7.93
CA LEU A 235 20.06 12.12 -7.55
C LEU A 235 20.61 11.37 -6.34
N TRP A 236 19.75 11.16 -5.33
CA TRP A 236 20.05 10.39 -4.14
C TRP A 236 19.03 9.25 -4.03
N ASN A 237 19.50 8.01 -3.91
CA ASN A 237 18.67 6.82 -3.90
C ASN A 237 18.47 6.29 -2.47
N ILE A 238 17.23 5.90 -2.18
CA ILE A 238 16.80 5.24 -0.94
C ILE A 238 16.24 3.87 -1.32
N GLU A 239 16.87 2.79 -0.87
CA GLU A 239 16.44 1.43 -1.17
C GLU A 239 15.13 1.04 -0.48
N GLU A 240 15.00 1.42 0.78
CA GLU A 240 13.81 1.16 1.59
C GLU A 240 13.33 2.47 2.22
N ASN A 241 12.05 2.77 2.08
CA ASN A 241 11.42 3.98 2.60
C ASN A 241 11.20 3.87 4.13
N THR A 242 12.28 3.69 4.87
CA THR A 242 12.29 3.61 6.34
C THR A 242 13.20 4.68 6.93
N PHE A 243 12.95 5.03 8.20
CA PHE A 243 13.76 6.04 8.92
C PHE A 243 15.23 5.62 9.03
N GLU A 244 15.45 4.32 9.24
CA GLU A 244 16.77 3.72 9.41
C GLU A 244 17.62 3.83 8.14
N VAL A 245 16.98 3.76 6.97
CA VAL A 245 17.67 3.86 5.67
C VAL A 245 17.74 5.31 5.20
N CYS A 246 16.68 6.08 5.34
CA CYS A 246 16.65 7.50 4.95
C CYS A 246 17.64 8.35 5.75
N GLY A 247 17.71 8.12 7.08
CA GLY A 247 18.50 8.94 8.00
C GLY A 247 19.97 9.11 7.61
N PRO A 248 20.75 8.04 7.46
CA PRO A 248 22.16 8.14 7.06
C PRO A 248 22.39 8.84 5.72
N VAL A 249 21.56 8.56 4.72
CA VAL A 249 21.65 9.15 3.37
C VAL A 249 21.41 10.66 3.43
N LEU A 250 20.36 11.07 4.12
CA LEU A 250 20.02 12.49 4.25
C LEU A 250 20.98 13.22 5.19
N ALA A 251 21.57 12.55 6.19
CA ALA A 251 22.62 13.12 7.01
C ALA A 251 23.85 13.45 6.16
N GLU A 252 24.33 12.52 5.32
CA GLU A 252 25.43 12.76 4.39
C GLU A 252 25.16 13.96 3.47
N LEU A 253 23.94 14.06 2.95
CA LEU A 253 23.54 15.17 2.09
C LEU A 253 23.54 16.51 2.83
N LEU A 254 23.00 16.56 4.03
CA LEU A 254 22.86 17.80 4.82
C LEU A 254 24.16 18.23 5.51
N ASP A 255 25.10 17.31 5.74
CA ASP A 255 26.42 17.59 6.31
C ASP A 255 27.40 18.15 5.29
N GLN A 256 27.01 18.28 4.00
CA GLN A 256 27.83 18.96 3.00
C GLN A 256 28.06 20.44 3.37
N PRO A 257 29.20 21.02 2.95
CA PRO A 257 29.45 22.45 3.11
C PRO A 257 28.29 23.27 2.55
N GLU A 258 27.94 24.40 3.19
CA GLU A 258 26.78 25.23 2.83
C GLU A 258 26.71 25.57 1.33
N HIS A 259 27.86 25.87 0.71
CA HIS A 259 27.94 26.21 -0.73
C HIS A 259 27.68 25.00 -1.67
N GLN A 260 27.70 23.75 -1.15
CA GLN A 260 27.43 22.53 -1.91
C GLN A 260 26.08 21.92 -1.51
N ARG A 261 25.55 22.27 -0.34
CA ARG A 261 24.28 21.77 0.16
C ARG A 261 23.14 22.23 -0.75
N PRO A 262 22.21 21.34 -1.10
CA PRO A 262 20.98 21.73 -1.79
C PRO A 262 20.19 22.79 -1.02
N ASP A 263 19.48 23.64 -1.75
CA ASP A 263 18.52 24.61 -1.21
C ASP A 263 17.06 24.21 -1.53
N LEU A 264 16.87 23.11 -2.29
CA LEU A 264 15.59 22.45 -2.52
C LEU A 264 15.78 20.94 -2.56
N LEU A 265 14.96 20.21 -1.80
CA LEU A 265 14.81 18.75 -1.91
C LEU A 265 13.46 18.41 -2.52
N LEU A 266 13.47 17.75 -3.69
CA LEU A 266 12.32 17.12 -4.31
C LEU A 266 12.29 15.66 -3.85
N CYS A 267 11.51 15.36 -2.79
CA CYS A 267 11.45 14.03 -2.21
C CYS A 267 10.31 13.22 -2.80
N MET A 268 10.59 11.96 -3.16
CA MET A 268 9.59 11.06 -3.73
C MET A 268 8.64 10.43 -2.70
N SER A 269 8.81 10.74 -1.41
CA SER A 269 7.84 10.36 -0.36
C SER A 269 7.87 11.34 0.79
N ASP A 270 6.77 11.39 1.54
CA ASP A 270 6.68 12.21 2.75
C ASP A 270 7.59 11.69 3.86
N ARG A 271 7.81 10.39 3.97
CA ARG A 271 8.74 9.83 4.96
C ARG A 271 10.17 10.32 4.73
N ILE A 272 10.61 10.37 3.49
CA ILE A 272 11.91 10.96 3.11
C ILE A 272 11.93 12.44 3.51
N ALA A 273 10.90 13.19 3.13
CA ALA A 273 10.79 14.62 3.41
C ALA A 273 10.78 14.92 4.92
N LEU A 274 10.02 14.17 5.70
CA LEU A 274 9.94 14.31 7.16
C LEU A 274 11.25 13.93 7.85
N THR A 275 11.96 12.94 7.32
CA THR A 275 13.31 12.59 7.80
C THR A 275 14.28 13.74 7.53
N ALA A 276 14.26 14.31 6.32
CA ALA A 276 15.08 15.47 5.96
C ALA A 276 14.76 16.67 6.84
N LEU A 277 13.49 16.95 7.08
CA LEU A 277 13.05 18.05 7.94
C LEU A 277 13.54 17.88 9.38
N THR A 278 13.42 16.67 9.94
CA THR A 278 13.93 16.36 11.29
C THR A 278 15.44 16.54 11.39
N LEU A 279 16.18 16.10 10.40
CA LEU A 279 17.63 16.25 10.36
C LEU A 279 18.07 17.69 10.13
N ALA A 280 17.34 18.50 9.36
CA ALA A 280 17.57 19.91 9.17
C ALA A 280 17.40 20.68 10.48
N GLU A 281 16.32 20.43 11.22
CA GLU A 281 16.10 21.01 12.55
C GLU A 281 17.23 20.68 13.52
N GLN A 282 17.69 19.44 13.58
CA GLN A 282 18.82 19.03 14.45
C GLN A 282 20.13 19.75 14.10
N ARG A 283 20.30 20.21 12.86
CA ARG A 283 21.48 20.93 12.35
C ARG A 283 21.31 22.46 12.36
N GLY A 284 20.17 22.97 12.81
CA GLY A 284 19.86 24.39 12.76
C GLY A 284 19.69 24.95 11.35
N ILE A 285 19.42 24.11 10.36
CA ILE A 285 19.10 24.51 8.99
C ILE A 285 17.63 24.95 8.98
N ARG A 286 17.40 26.20 8.60
CA ARG A 286 16.04 26.78 8.59
C ARG A 286 15.28 26.29 7.35
N VAL A 287 14.06 25.84 7.59
CA VAL A 287 13.13 25.45 6.53
C VAL A 287 11.94 26.41 6.62
N PRO A 288 11.59 27.15 5.55
CA PRO A 288 12.09 27.01 4.17
C PRO A 288 13.31 27.90 3.80
N GLU A 289 13.83 28.78 4.67
CA GLU A 289 14.73 29.88 4.32
C GLU A 289 16.08 29.41 3.78
N ASP A 290 16.69 28.38 4.37
CA ASP A 290 17.97 27.81 3.97
C ASP A 290 17.79 26.55 3.10
N LEU A 291 16.65 25.86 3.23
CA LEU A 291 16.33 24.61 2.56
C LEU A 291 14.82 24.47 2.38
N MET A 292 14.34 24.42 1.17
CA MET A 292 12.97 24.03 0.87
C MET A 292 12.87 22.51 0.73
N ILE A 293 11.74 21.95 1.20
CA ILE A 293 11.50 20.50 1.17
C ILE A 293 10.09 20.24 0.65
N THR A 294 9.98 19.40 -0.38
CA THR A 294 8.69 18.88 -0.84
C THR A 294 8.61 17.37 -0.62
N GLY A 295 7.42 16.88 -0.33
CA GLY A 295 7.12 15.46 -0.18
C GLY A 295 6.23 14.91 -1.29
N PHE A 296 5.81 13.68 -1.11
CA PHE A 296 4.80 13.00 -1.90
C PHE A 296 4.12 11.98 -1.00
N ASP A 297 2.84 11.81 -1.05
CA ASP A 297 1.90 10.87 -0.44
C ASP A 297 0.77 11.57 0.33
N GLY A 298 1.06 12.69 1.00
CA GLY A 298 0.10 13.47 1.79
C GLY A 298 -0.26 12.80 3.12
N ILE A 299 0.70 12.08 3.74
CA ILE A 299 0.44 11.38 5.00
C ILE A 299 0.15 12.35 6.15
N ALA A 300 -0.65 11.88 7.11
CA ALA A 300 -1.12 12.71 8.23
C ALA A 300 0.01 13.34 9.05
N GLU A 301 1.12 12.62 9.27
CA GLU A 301 2.28 13.12 10.02
C GLU A 301 2.84 14.44 9.45
N GLY A 302 2.90 14.57 8.12
CA GLY A 302 3.36 15.77 7.44
C GLY A 302 2.42 16.96 7.57
N GLN A 303 1.12 16.70 7.72
CA GLN A 303 0.08 17.72 7.80
C GLN A 303 -0.13 18.27 9.22
N TYR A 304 0.15 17.47 10.25
CA TYR A 304 0.00 17.88 11.66
C TYR A 304 1.29 18.37 12.30
N ARG A 305 2.40 18.42 11.56
CA ARG A 305 3.68 18.93 12.04
C ARG A 305 3.81 20.44 11.77
N ALA A 306 4.66 21.11 12.53
CA ALA A 306 5.16 22.46 12.26
C ALA A 306 6.68 22.43 12.06
N PRO A 307 7.22 22.94 10.92
CA PRO A 307 6.50 23.45 9.76
C PRO A 307 5.72 22.36 9.02
N GLN A 308 4.55 22.72 8.46
CA GLN A 308 3.70 21.82 7.70
C GLN A 308 4.37 21.46 6.36
N LEU A 309 4.31 20.19 5.99
CA LEU A 309 4.93 19.70 4.75
C LEU A 309 4.13 20.09 3.51
N THR A 310 4.81 20.70 2.54
CA THR A 310 4.31 20.84 1.17
C THR A 310 4.46 19.51 0.45
N THR A 311 3.35 18.93 0.00
CA THR A 311 3.34 17.57 -0.57
C THR A 311 2.22 17.37 -1.58
N VAL A 312 2.27 16.27 -2.31
CA VAL A 312 1.14 15.76 -3.10
C VAL A 312 0.39 14.72 -2.29
N ARG A 313 -0.90 14.93 -2.08
CA ARG A 313 -1.77 13.91 -1.48
C ARG A 313 -2.27 12.95 -2.55
N GLN A 314 -2.02 11.67 -2.36
CA GLN A 314 -2.70 10.58 -3.04
C GLN A 314 -3.78 9.99 -2.11
N ASP A 315 -4.96 9.70 -2.63
CA ASP A 315 -6.03 9.07 -1.84
C ASP A 315 -5.78 7.56 -1.70
N SER A 316 -4.86 7.18 -0.79
CA SER A 316 -4.48 5.78 -0.57
C SER A 316 -5.65 4.93 -0.08
N GLU A 317 -6.47 5.45 0.83
CA GLU A 317 -7.70 4.78 1.25
C GLU A 317 -8.69 4.62 0.08
N GLY A 318 -8.85 5.66 -0.75
CA GLY A 318 -9.67 5.63 -1.95
C GLY A 318 -9.22 4.56 -2.93
N LYS A 319 -7.90 4.41 -3.16
CA LYS A 319 -7.35 3.29 -3.96
C LYS A 319 -7.79 1.94 -3.39
N GLY A 320 -7.68 1.78 -2.07
CA GLY A 320 -8.10 0.56 -1.37
C GLY A 320 -9.59 0.27 -1.53
N ARG A 321 -10.45 1.28 -1.32
CA ARG A 321 -11.91 1.17 -1.51
C ARG A 321 -12.26 0.77 -2.93
N VAL A 322 -11.70 1.45 -3.93
CA VAL A 322 -11.96 1.18 -5.35
C VAL A 322 -11.52 -0.23 -5.73
N ALA A 323 -10.31 -0.64 -5.36
CA ALA A 323 -9.81 -1.98 -5.64
C ALA A 323 -10.68 -3.08 -5.01
N ALA A 324 -11.13 -2.90 -3.77
CA ALA A 324 -12.02 -3.85 -3.10
C ALA A 324 -13.41 -3.88 -3.75
N GLN A 325 -13.97 -2.75 -4.14
CA GLN A 325 -15.24 -2.68 -4.85
C GLN A 325 -15.18 -3.38 -6.21
N MET A 326 -14.08 -3.23 -6.95
CA MET A 326 -13.86 -3.94 -8.23
C MET A 326 -13.79 -5.46 -8.02
N ILE A 327 -13.05 -5.93 -7.02
CA ILE A 327 -12.97 -7.37 -6.69
C ILE A 327 -14.32 -7.95 -6.31
N LEU A 328 -15.16 -7.19 -5.61
CA LEU A 328 -16.51 -7.62 -5.22
C LEU A 328 -17.55 -7.48 -6.34
N GLY A 329 -17.17 -6.89 -7.49
CA GLY A 329 -18.08 -6.62 -8.61
C GLY A 329 -19.07 -5.48 -8.34
N LEU A 330 -18.75 -4.58 -7.41
CA LEU A 330 -19.52 -3.37 -7.09
C LEU A 330 -19.18 -2.21 -8.04
N LEU A 331 -17.99 -2.24 -8.63
CA LEU A 331 -17.55 -1.36 -9.70
C LEU A 331 -17.09 -2.18 -10.91
N PRO A 332 -17.14 -1.60 -12.12
CA PRO A 332 -16.56 -2.22 -13.30
C PRO A 332 -15.08 -2.53 -13.10
N ALA A 333 -14.64 -3.70 -13.57
CA ALA A 333 -13.24 -4.11 -13.52
C ALA A 333 -12.49 -3.51 -14.73
N GLU A 334 -12.11 -2.25 -14.63
CA GLU A 334 -11.41 -1.47 -15.66
C GLU A 334 -10.31 -0.60 -15.03
N GLN A 335 -9.55 0.11 -15.84
CA GLN A 335 -8.56 1.06 -15.35
C GLN A 335 -9.22 2.23 -14.64
N GLN A 336 -8.77 2.51 -13.41
CA GLN A 336 -9.25 3.61 -12.57
C GLN A 336 -8.09 4.55 -12.24
N LEU A 337 -8.16 5.77 -12.75
CA LEU A 337 -7.21 6.85 -12.44
C LEU A 337 -7.80 7.75 -11.36
N LEU A 338 -7.19 7.75 -10.18
CA LEU A 338 -7.59 8.62 -9.07
C LEU A 338 -6.86 9.95 -9.15
N LYS A 339 -7.51 11.01 -8.69
CA LYS A 339 -6.93 12.35 -8.65
C LYS A 339 -5.98 12.50 -7.47
N THR A 340 -4.95 13.32 -7.67
CA THR A 340 -4.05 13.81 -6.63
C THR A 340 -4.39 15.25 -6.27
N GLU A 341 -3.92 15.70 -5.12
CA GLU A 341 -4.09 17.08 -4.64
C GLU A 341 -2.75 17.62 -4.14
N LEU A 342 -2.38 18.82 -4.59
CA LEU A 342 -1.22 19.53 -4.06
C LEU A 342 -1.60 20.21 -2.74
N LEU A 343 -0.96 19.79 -1.65
CA LEU A 343 -1.11 20.38 -0.33
C LEU A 343 0.06 21.34 -0.09
N LEU A 344 -0.26 22.62 -0.03
CA LEU A 344 0.73 23.66 0.27
C LEU A 344 0.90 23.78 1.79
N GLY A 345 2.14 23.73 2.23
CA GLY A 345 2.54 23.87 3.62
C GLY A 345 3.68 24.89 3.75
N ASP A 346 4.31 24.90 4.92
CA ASP A 346 5.34 25.86 5.26
C ASP A 346 6.73 25.51 4.72
N THR A 347 6.97 24.22 4.40
CA THR A 347 8.31 23.74 3.99
C THR A 347 8.71 24.14 2.57
N CYS A 348 7.76 24.53 1.74
CA CYS A 348 7.96 25.08 0.40
C CYS A 348 6.71 25.89 0.04
N PRO A 349 6.60 27.15 0.49
CA PRO A 349 5.40 27.99 0.41
C PRO A 349 5.08 28.47 -1.02
#